data_8b028024a346e1362d6312495d60f45e
#
_entry.id   8b028024a346e1362d6312495d60f45e
#
_cell.length_a   1.000
_cell.length_b   1.000
_cell.length_c   1.000
_cell.angle_alpha   90.00
_cell.angle_beta   90.00
_cell.angle_gamma   90.00
#
_symmetry.space_group_name_H-M   'P 1'
#
loop_
_entity.id
_entity.type
_entity.pdbx_description
1 polymer ?
#
loop_
_entity_poly.entity_id
_entity_poly.type
_entity_poly.pdbx_seq_one_letter_code
_entity_poly.pdbx_strand_id
1 'polypeptide(L)'
;MKSRNLSILLASLLVIAGAVFATGAGAAGEVPPPPAIGATIEDFTLPDADNKAHSLKSLAGKNGTVLLFVSVQCPVSNAYNERMAKLAEDYKAKGIAVIGINSNVAEDTAAVKAHAAEHKLAFPILKDAGNKIADKLGATVTPEAYFLDTNNKLIYHGRIDNARNPAQLETSDLRNALDAALGGKTIDKAEAKAFGCSIKRA
;
A
#
# COMPACT_ATOMS: atom_id res chain seq x y z
N MET A 1 9.18 44.53 82.96
CA MET A 1 8.53 43.22 82.99
C MET A 1 8.68 42.66 81.57
N LYS A 2 9.05 41.38 81.42
CA LYS A 2 9.74 40.76 80.33
C LYS A 2 8.90 40.63 79.06
N SER A 3 9.38 41.17 77.89
CA SER A 3 8.95 40.92 76.57
C SER A 3 9.71 39.72 75.99
N ARG A 4 9.00 38.69 75.53
CA ARG A 4 9.59 37.52 74.81
C ARG A 4 9.38 37.69 73.33
N ASN A 5 10.48 37.94 72.68
CA ASN A 5 10.52 37.94 71.18
C ASN A 5 10.40 36.51 70.67
N LEU A 6 9.43 36.29 69.81
CA LEU A 6 9.23 35.03 69.08
C LEU A 6 9.69 35.24 67.64
N SER A 7 10.86 34.70 67.32
CA SER A 7 11.41 34.72 65.98
C SER A 7 10.75 33.60 65.14
N ILE A 8 10.03 34.00 64.09
CA ILE A 8 9.45 33.08 63.13
C ILE A 8 10.48 32.88 62.00
N LEU A 9 11.05 31.68 61.93
CA LEU A 9 11.87 31.23 60.82
C LEU A 9 10.95 30.82 59.63
N LEU A 10 10.95 31.59 58.53
CA LEU A 10 10.37 31.18 57.24
C LEU A 10 11.35 30.25 56.57
N ALA A 11 10.97 28.99 56.48
CA ALA A 11 11.65 28.01 55.61
C ALA A 11 11.08 28.11 54.20
N SER A 12 11.86 28.65 53.28
CA SER A 12 11.51 28.73 51.86
C SER A 12 11.71 27.36 51.22
N LEU A 13 10.62 26.68 50.86
CA LEU A 13 10.64 25.43 50.13
C LEU A 13 10.77 25.73 48.61
N LEU A 14 11.95 25.51 48.04
CA LEU A 14 12.22 25.66 46.64
C LEU A 14 11.71 24.38 45.93
N VAL A 15 10.56 24.45 45.28
CA VAL A 15 10.06 23.37 44.44
C VAL A 15 10.74 23.47 43.07
N ILE A 16 11.74 22.61 42.82
CA ILE A 16 12.33 22.45 41.51
C ILE A 16 11.40 21.57 40.68
N ALA A 17 10.61 22.19 39.79
CA ALA A 17 9.82 21.47 38.80
C ALA A 17 10.77 20.93 37.71
N GLY A 18 11.17 19.67 37.83
CA GLY A 18 11.90 18.94 36.79
C GLY A 18 10.99 18.71 35.59
N ALA A 19 11.21 19.43 34.49
CA ALA A 19 10.59 19.11 33.19
C ALA A 19 11.19 17.81 32.68
N VAL A 20 10.44 16.72 32.79
CA VAL A 20 10.76 15.45 32.11
C VAL A 20 10.47 15.64 30.63
N PHE A 21 11.50 15.94 29.84
CA PHE A 21 11.41 15.80 28.40
C PHE A 21 11.34 14.30 28.07
N ALA A 22 10.12 13.80 27.85
CA ALA A 22 9.93 12.51 27.23
C ALA A 22 10.44 12.61 25.79
N THR A 23 11.67 12.16 25.54
CA THR A 23 12.15 11.87 24.19
C THR A 23 11.33 10.70 23.70
N GLY A 24 10.28 10.99 22.91
CA GLY A 24 9.55 9.98 22.19
C GLY A 24 10.54 9.30 21.22
N ALA A 25 11.05 8.12 21.60
CA ALA A 25 11.63 7.21 20.65
C ALA A 25 10.50 6.91 19.64
N GLY A 26 10.64 7.40 18.42
CA GLY A 26 9.74 7.04 17.33
C GLY A 26 9.77 5.53 17.18
N ALA A 27 8.75 4.85 17.68
CA ALA A 27 8.51 3.48 17.34
C ALA A 27 8.42 3.43 15.81
N ALA A 28 9.19 2.55 15.17
CA ALA A 28 8.98 2.21 13.76
C ALA A 28 7.49 1.91 13.63
N GLY A 29 6.75 2.80 12.95
CA GLY A 29 5.29 2.78 12.99
C GLY A 29 4.77 1.45 12.49
N GLU A 30 3.94 0.82 13.29
CA GLU A 30 3.19 -0.36 12.87
C GLU A 30 2.39 0.01 11.63
N VAL A 31 2.51 -0.79 10.56
CA VAL A 31 1.76 -0.54 9.32
C VAL A 31 0.27 -0.67 9.64
N PRO A 32 -0.55 0.34 9.34
CA PRO A 32 -1.98 0.26 9.57
C PRO A 32 -2.59 -0.96 8.86
N PRO A 33 -3.69 -1.51 9.38
CA PRO A 33 -4.42 -2.54 8.65
C PRO A 33 -4.97 -1.98 7.33
N PRO A 34 -5.17 -2.83 6.31
CA PRO A 34 -5.78 -2.39 5.07
C PRO A 34 -7.19 -1.82 5.30
N PRO A 35 -7.65 -0.88 4.45
CA PRO A 35 -9.01 -0.38 4.50
C PRO A 35 -10.02 -1.52 4.38
N ALA A 36 -11.13 -1.43 5.12
CA ALA A 36 -12.19 -2.44 5.02
C ALA A 36 -12.80 -2.48 3.61
N ILE A 37 -13.29 -3.64 3.19
CA ILE A 37 -14.08 -3.78 1.97
C ILE A 37 -15.27 -2.81 2.00
N GLY A 38 -15.48 -2.05 0.93
CA GLY A 38 -16.47 -0.99 0.82
C GLY A 38 -15.95 0.41 1.19
N ALA A 39 -14.77 0.53 1.78
CA ALA A 39 -14.14 1.81 2.05
C ALA A 39 -13.78 2.54 0.74
N THR A 40 -13.97 3.85 0.69
CA THR A 40 -13.58 4.67 -0.45
C THR A 40 -12.09 5.04 -0.34
N ILE A 41 -11.33 4.75 -1.38
CA ILE A 41 -9.94 5.15 -1.50
C ILE A 41 -9.88 6.56 -2.09
N GLU A 42 -9.30 7.49 -1.33
CA GLU A 42 -9.12 8.87 -1.78
C GLU A 42 -8.16 8.94 -2.97
N ASP A 43 -8.36 9.93 -3.83
CA ASP A 43 -7.42 10.20 -4.92
C ASP A 43 -6.03 10.52 -4.37
N PHE A 44 -5.02 10.02 -5.06
CA PHE A 44 -3.62 10.28 -4.75
C PHE A 44 -2.84 10.49 -6.04
N THR A 45 -1.70 11.14 -5.94
CA THR A 45 -0.84 11.41 -7.09
C THR A 45 0.56 10.86 -6.81
N LEU A 46 1.09 10.05 -7.73
CA LEU A 46 2.45 9.53 -7.71
C LEU A 46 3.12 9.76 -9.07
N PRO A 47 4.46 9.92 -9.11
CA PRO A 47 5.20 9.95 -10.35
C PRO A 47 5.39 8.54 -10.94
N ASP A 48 5.46 8.44 -12.26
CA ASP A 48 5.97 7.27 -12.95
C ASP A 48 7.52 7.29 -13.00
N ALA A 49 8.12 6.32 -13.71
CA ALA A 49 9.57 6.22 -13.84
C ALA A 49 10.20 7.37 -14.65
N ASP A 50 9.41 8.14 -15.37
CA ASP A 50 9.85 9.34 -16.11
C ASP A 50 9.54 10.64 -15.34
N ASN A 51 9.22 10.54 -14.04
CA ASN A 51 8.81 11.64 -13.16
C ASN A 51 7.53 12.38 -13.59
N LYS A 52 6.74 11.78 -14.47
CA LYS A 52 5.41 12.31 -14.82
C LYS A 52 4.41 11.96 -13.73
N ALA A 53 3.75 12.98 -13.19
CA ALA A 53 2.74 12.80 -12.16
C ALA A 53 1.43 12.23 -12.74
N HIS A 54 0.87 11.23 -12.06
CA HIS A 54 -0.39 10.60 -12.39
C HIS A 54 -1.26 10.49 -11.15
N SER A 55 -2.52 10.94 -11.25
CA SER A 55 -3.49 10.68 -10.18
C SER A 55 -4.19 9.34 -10.39
N LEU A 56 -4.67 8.71 -9.31
CA LEU A 56 -5.51 7.52 -9.39
C LEU A 56 -6.69 7.78 -10.35
N LYS A 57 -7.35 8.93 -10.19
CA LYS A 57 -8.47 9.36 -11.05
C LYS A 57 -8.08 9.45 -12.52
N SER A 58 -6.87 9.94 -12.85
CA SER A 58 -6.43 10.10 -14.24
C SER A 58 -6.14 8.77 -14.95
N LEU A 59 -5.84 7.72 -14.19
CA LEU A 59 -5.54 6.38 -14.67
C LEU A 59 -6.69 5.38 -14.46
N ALA A 60 -7.79 5.81 -13.84
CA ALA A 60 -8.90 4.93 -13.49
C ALA A 60 -9.55 4.31 -14.74
N GLY A 61 -9.89 3.04 -14.64
CA GLY A 61 -10.62 2.32 -15.68
C GLY A 61 -12.14 2.60 -15.63
N LYS A 62 -12.81 2.45 -16.78
CA LYS A 62 -14.27 2.69 -16.92
C LYS A 62 -15.10 1.76 -16.01
N ASN A 63 -14.62 0.56 -15.75
CA ASN A 63 -15.32 -0.50 -15.01
C ASN A 63 -14.58 -0.90 -13.73
N GLY A 64 -13.54 -0.16 -13.34
CA GLY A 64 -12.78 -0.35 -12.11
C GLY A 64 -11.28 -0.28 -12.31
N THR A 65 -10.54 -0.29 -11.20
CA THR A 65 -9.10 -0.11 -11.19
C THR A 65 -8.45 -1.10 -10.23
N VAL A 66 -7.43 -1.81 -10.70
CA VAL A 66 -6.59 -2.68 -9.89
C VAL A 66 -5.30 -1.95 -9.55
N LEU A 67 -5.00 -1.79 -8.26
CA LEU A 67 -3.71 -1.37 -7.76
C LEU A 67 -2.89 -2.62 -7.42
N LEU A 68 -1.68 -2.73 -7.95
CA LEU A 68 -0.76 -3.85 -7.68
C LEU A 68 0.51 -3.32 -7.04
N PHE A 69 0.75 -3.64 -5.77
CA PHE A 69 2.06 -3.41 -5.16
C PHE A 69 3.05 -4.42 -5.72
N VAL A 70 4.11 -3.91 -6.34
CA VAL A 70 5.10 -4.70 -7.08
C VAL A 70 6.53 -4.36 -6.65
N SER A 71 7.46 -5.27 -6.88
CA SER A 71 8.87 -5.09 -6.56
C SER A 71 9.74 -5.73 -7.64
N VAL A 72 10.82 -5.05 -8.01
CA VAL A 72 11.79 -5.56 -8.98
C VAL A 72 12.76 -6.57 -8.35
N GLN A 73 12.99 -6.49 -7.04
CA GLN A 73 13.91 -7.36 -6.30
C GLN A 73 13.21 -8.54 -5.61
N CYS A 74 11.88 -8.55 -5.55
CA CYS A 74 11.14 -9.63 -4.89
C CYS A 74 11.00 -10.84 -5.80
N PRO A 75 11.59 -12.00 -5.49
CA PRO A 75 11.47 -13.20 -6.32
C PRO A 75 10.04 -13.76 -6.38
N VAL A 76 9.18 -13.40 -5.40
CA VAL A 76 7.77 -13.76 -5.46
C VAL A 76 7.05 -12.84 -6.45
N SER A 77 7.23 -11.51 -6.36
CA SER A 77 6.65 -10.56 -7.33
C SER A 77 7.08 -10.92 -8.77
N ASN A 78 8.37 -11.24 -8.97
CA ASN A 78 8.91 -11.57 -10.27
C ASN A 78 8.31 -12.85 -10.87
N ALA A 79 7.99 -13.84 -10.04
CA ALA A 79 7.28 -15.05 -10.50
C ALA A 79 5.86 -14.76 -11.02
N TYR A 80 5.34 -13.56 -10.77
CA TYR A 80 4.01 -13.11 -11.25
C TYR A 80 4.08 -12.20 -12.47
N ASN A 81 5.25 -11.79 -12.96
CA ASN A 81 5.37 -10.81 -14.05
C ASN A 81 4.51 -11.15 -15.26
N GLU A 82 4.62 -12.37 -15.81
CA GLU A 82 3.80 -12.81 -16.95
C GLU A 82 2.29 -12.77 -16.62
N ARG A 83 1.91 -13.21 -15.42
CA ARG A 83 0.50 -13.22 -14.99
C ARG A 83 -0.05 -11.82 -14.80
N MET A 84 0.76 -10.88 -14.31
CA MET A 84 0.40 -9.46 -14.19
C MET A 84 0.28 -8.79 -15.56
N ALA A 85 1.23 -9.05 -16.47
CA ALA A 85 1.16 -8.56 -17.85
C ALA A 85 -0.10 -9.05 -18.55
N LYS A 86 -0.37 -10.36 -18.46
CA LYS A 86 -1.56 -10.95 -19.07
C LYS A 86 -2.86 -10.50 -18.42
N LEU A 87 -2.89 -10.31 -17.10
CA LEU A 87 -4.05 -9.75 -16.41
C LEU A 87 -4.37 -8.35 -16.96
N ALA A 88 -3.36 -7.49 -17.06
CA ALA A 88 -3.55 -6.14 -17.58
C ALA A 88 -4.07 -6.15 -19.04
N GLU A 89 -3.51 -7.00 -19.89
CA GLU A 89 -3.95 -7.18 -21.27
C GLU A 89 -5.41 -7.65 -21.36
N ASP A 90 -5.75 -8.75 -20.65
CA ASP A 90 -7.07 -9.39 -20.70
C ASP A 90 -8.19 -8.47 -20.23
N TYR A 91 -7.92 -7.61 -19.25
CA TYR A 91 -8.94 -6.75 -18.65
C TYR A 91 -8.98 -5.33 -19.19
N LYS A 92 -7.96 -4.90 -19.93
CA LYS A 92 -7.92 -3.58 -20.58
C LYS A 92 -9.13 -3.34 -21.50
N ALA A 93 -9.42 -4.30 -22.38
CA ALA A 93 -10.57 -4.23 -23.29
C ALA A 93 -11.91 -4.29 -22.55
N LYS A 94 -11.92 -4.87 -21.34
CA LYS A 94 -13.09 -4.92 -20.45
C LYS A 94 -13.25 -3.66 -19.60
N GLY A 95 -12.40 -2.64 -19.80
CA GLY A 95 -12.46 -1.35 -19.10
C GLY A 95 -11.90 -1.35 -17.69
N ILE A 96 -11.15 -2.36 -17.29
CA ILE A 96 -10.39 -2.37 -16.03
C ILE A 96 -8.99 -1.81 -16.29
N ALA A 97 -8.59 -0.82 -15.50
CA ALA A 97 -7.21 -0.36 -15.48
C ALA A 97 -6.37 -1.14 -14.46
N VAL A 98 -5.11 -1.39 -14.80
CA VAL A 98 -4.12 -1.92 -13.85
C VAL A 98 -3.05 -0.85 -13.63
N ILE A 99 -2.73 -0.56 -12.38
CA ILE A 99 -1.72 0.40 -11.94
C ILE A 99 -0.78 -0.32 -10.99
N GLY A 100 0.50 -0.42 -11.36
CA GLY A 100 1.54 -0.89 -10.46
C GLY A 100 1.94 0.22 -9.48
N ILE A 101 2.26 -0.14 -8.25
CA ILE A 101 2.83 0.76 -7.24
C ILE A 101 4.10 0.11 -6.71
N ASN A 102 5.22 0.80 -6.88
CA ASN A 102 6.51 0.38 -6.32
C ASN A 102 6.84 1.23 -5.10
N SER A 103 6.75 0.63 -3.92
CA SER A 103 6.98 1.29 -2.62
C SER A 103 8.28 0.86 -1.94
N ASN A 104 9.11 0.03 -2.58
CA ASN A 104 10.39 -0.36 -1.99
C ASN A 104 11.40 0.79 -2.01
N VAL A 105 11.92 1.15 -0.85
CA VAL A 105 12.88 2.26 -0.71
C VAL A 105 14.18 2.02 -1.46
N ALA A 106 14.64 0.76 -1.56
CA ALA A 106 15.88 0.38 -2.23
C ALA A 106 15.78 0.27 -3.77
N GLU A 107 14.60 0.49 -4.34
CA GLU A 107 14.35 0.33 -5.78
C GLU A 107 14.14 1.71 -6.42
N ASP A 108 15.09 2.18 -7.22
CA ASP A 108 14.98 3.44 -7.93
C ASP A 108 14.09 3.36 -9.17
N THR A 109 13.75 4.51 -9.74
CA THR A 109 12.88 4.61 -10.91
C THR A 109 13.51 3.99 -12.17
N ALA A 110 14.84 4.03 -12.30
CA ALA A 110 15.54 3.45 -13.43
C ALA A 110 15.45 1.91 -13.42
N ALA A 111 15.63 1.30 -12.23
CA ALA A 111 15.46 -0.14 -12.04
C ALA A 111 14.00 -0.57 -12.32
N VAL A 112 13.02 0.20 -11.84
CA VAL A 112 11.60 -0.07 -12.09
C VAL A 112 11.27 0.00 -13.58
N LYS A 113 11.80 1.00 -14.30
CA LYS A 113 11.60 1.16 -15.75
C LYS A 113 12.23 0.02 -16.55
N ALA A 114 13.48 -0.34 -16.23
CA ALA A 114 14.17 -1.44 -16.88
C ALA A 114 13.43 -2.77 -16.70
N HIS A 115 13.01 -3.05 -15.46
CA HIS A 115 12.25 -4.25 -15.12
C HIS A 115 10.91 -4.32 -15.88
N ALA A 116 10.16 -3.21 -15.93
CA ALA A 116 8.89 -3.15 -16.65
C ALA A 116 9.07 -3.45 -18.14
N ALA A 117 10.14 -2.91 -18.75
CA ALA A 117 10.47 -3.16 -20.16
C ALA A 117 10.87 -4.63 -20.40
N GLU A 118 11.75 -5.19 -19.57
CA GLU A 118 12.22 -6.57 -19.66
C GLU A 118 11.05 -7.57 -19.58
N HIS A 119 10.12 -7.35 -18.64
CA HIS A 119 9.00 -8.25 -18.40
C HIS A 119 7.70 -7.86 -19.13
N LYS A 120 7.78 -6.88 -20.05
CA LYS A 120 6.64 -6.43 -20.87
C LYS A 120 5.41 -6.02 -20.05
N LEU A 121 5.64 -5.37 -18.90
CA LEU A 121 4.57 -4.86 -18.05
C LEU A 121 3.99 -3.59 -18.69
N ALA A 122 3.00 -3.74 -19.55
CA ALA A 122 2.40 -2.67 -20.36
C ALA A 122 1.35 -1.83 -19.59
N PHE A 123 1.48 -1.72 -18.28
CA PHE A 123 0.67 -0.88 -17.40
C PHE A 123 1.58 0.11 -16.65
N PRO A 124 1.09 1.29 -16.26
CA PRO A 124 1.90 2.27 -15.54
C PRO A 124 2.34 1.70 -14.19
N ILE A 125 3.62 1.87 -13.85
CA ILE A 125 4.15 1.57 -12.53
C ILE A 125 4.58 2.89 -11.90
N LEU A 126 3.93 3.26 -10.80
CA LEU A 126 4.13 4.51 -10.09
C LEU A 126 5.10 4.30 -8.93
N LYS A 127 5.97 5.28 -8.67
CA LYS A 127 6.92 5.24 -7.55
C LYS A 127 6.31 5.91 -6.32
N ASP A 128 6.11 5.12 -5.28
CA ASP A 128 5.64 5.58 -3.97
C ASP A 128 6.84 5.81 -3.03
N ALA A 129 7.52 6.95 -3.24
CA ALA A 129 8.65 7.34 -2.41
C ALA A 129 8.19 7.66 -0.97
N GLY A 130 8.84 7.02 0.01
CA GLY A 130 8.50 7.16 1.43
C GLY A 130 7.26 6.39 1.85
N ASN A 131 6.83 5.38 1.07
CA ASN A 131 5.80 4.39 1.42
C ASN A 131 4.41 4.97 1.75
N LYS A 132 4.12 6.21 1.32
CA LYS A 132 2.91 6.95 1.71
C LYS A 132 1.62 6.24 1.32
N ILE A 133 1.58 5.68 0.12
CA ILE A 133 0.40 4.97 -0.37
C ILE A 133 0.38 3.54 0.16
N ALA A 134 1.54 2.89 0.28
CA ALA A 134 1.64 1.59 0.94
C ALA A 134 1.11 1.66 2.39
N ASP A 135 1.50 2.69 3.15
CA ASP A 135 1.04 2.86 4.53
C ASP A 135 -0.45 3.22 4.59
N LYS A 136 -0.92 4.12 3.71
CA LYS A 136 -2.35 4.49 3.64
C LYS A 136 -3.25 3.30 3.31
N LEU A 137 -2.78 2.38 2.47
CA LEU A 137 -3.52 1.18 2.09
C LEU A 137 -3.19 -0.04 2.96
N GLY A 138 -2.28 0.08 3.92
CA GLY A 138 -1.87 -1.04 4.77
C GLY A 138 -1.16 -2.15 4.00
N ALA A 139 -0.58 -1.84 2.82
CA ALA A 139 0.13 -2.82 2.01
C ALA A 139 1.42 -3.27 2.68
N THR A 140 1.65 -4.56 2.76
CA THR A 140 2.77 -5.13 3.51
C THR A 140 3.70 -6.00 2.68
N VAL A 141 3.22 -6.57 1.59
CA VAL A 141 3.98 -7.53 0.77
C VAL A 141 3.92 -7.20 -0.72
N THR A 142 4.73 -7.86 -1.53
CA THR A 142 4.65 -7.82 -3.00
C THR A 142 4.71 -9.24 -3.57
N PRO A 143 3.77 -9.63 -4.49
CA PRO A 143 2.69 -8.79 -4.99
C PRO A 143 1.48 -8.75 -4.03
N GLU A 144 0.80 -7.59 -3.97
CA GLU A 144 -0.46 -7.41 -3.24
C GLU A 144 -1.44 -6.59 -4.09
N ALA A 145 -2.69 -6.99 -4.15
CA ALA A 145 -3.70 -6.43 -5.06
C ALA A 145 -4.85 -5.77 -4.31
N TYR A 146 -5.28 -4.60 -4.80
CA TYR A 146 -6.47 -3.88 -4.37
C TYR A 146 -7.33 -3.61 -5.61
N PHE A 147 -8.57 -4.07 -5.63
CA PHE A 147 -9.49 -3.78 -6.72
C PHE A 147 -10.55 -2.79 -6.28
N LEU A 148 -10.63 -1.68 -6.98
CA LEU A 148 -11.54 -0.58 -6.75
C LEU A 148 -12.64 -0.57 -7.81
N ASP A 149 -13.87 -0.32 -7.40
CA ASP A 149 -14.98 -0.07 -8.31
C ASP A 149 -14.88 1.31 -9.01
N THR A 150 -15.87 1.68 -9.78
CA THR A 150 -15.95 2.96 -10.50
C THR A 150 -16.07 4.19 -9.59
N ASN A 151 -16.37 3.98 -8.30
CA ASN A 151 -16.47 5.02 -7.28
C ASN A 151 -15.26 5.00 -6.33
N ASN A 152 -14.18 4.31 -6.71
CA ASN A 152 -12.99 4.07 -5.90
C ASN A 152 -13.27 3.35 -4.57
N LYS A 153 -14.36 2.59 -4.46
CA LYS A 153 -14.59 1.72 -3.32
C LYS A 153 -13.78 0.45 -3.46
N LEU A 154 -13.07 0.06 -2.40
CA LEU A 154 -12.36 -1.19 -2.32
C LEU A 154 -13.35 -2.37 -2.32
N ILE A 155 -13.30 -3.21 -3.34
CA ILE A 155 -14.20 -4.36 -3.48
C ILE A 155 -13.47 -5.70 -3.48
N TYR A 156 -12.13 -5.69 -3.58
CA TYR A 156 -11.28 -6.85 -3.33
C TYR A 156 -9.92 -6.40 -2.81
N HIS A 157 -9.37 -7.17 -1.85
CA HIS A 157 -8.01 -7.00 -1.35
C HIS A 157 -7.32 -8.36 -1.16
N GLY A 158 -6.09 -8.48 -1.63
CA GLY A 158 -5.30 -9.66 -1.32
C GLY A 158 -4.35 -10.12 -2.43
N ARG A 159 -4.24 -11.43 -2.59
CA ARG A 159 -3.33 -12.08 -3.55
C ARG A 159 -3.89 -12.05 -4.97
N ILE A 160 -3.00 -12.16 -5.97
CA ILE A 160 -3.39 -12.32 -7.37
C ILE A 160 -4.04 -13.70 -7.57
N ASP A 161 -3.37 -14.74 -7.07
CA ASP A 161 -3.83 -16.12 -7.06
C ASP A 161 -3.17 -16.91 -5.91
N ASN A 162 -3.44 -18.20 -5.77
CA ASN A 162 -3.00 -18.99 -4.63
C ASN A 162 -1.62 -19.66 -4.78
N ALA A 163 -0.90 -19.46 -5.92
CA ALA A 163 0.33 -20.20 -6.15
C ALA A 163 1.44 -19.36 -6.78
N ARG A 164 2.62 -19.34 -6.14
CA ARG A 164 3.84 -18.79 -6.76
C ARG A 164 4.19 -19.54 -8.06
N ASN A 165 4.15 -20.88 -8.01
CA ASN A 165 4.39 -21.72 -9.17
C ASN A 165 3.07 -21.89 -9.96
N PRO A 166 2.99 -21.47 -11.24
CA PRO A 166 1.78 -21.60 -12.05
C PRO A 166 1.24 -23.02 -12.18
N ALA A 167 2.13 -24.04 -12.11
CA ALA A 167 1.72 -25.44 -12.19
C ALA A 167 0.92 -25.93 -10.96
N GLN A 168 0.92 -25.15 -9.88
CA GLN A 168 0.20 -25.42 -8.62
C GLN A 168 -1.01 -24.49 -8.43
N LEU A 169 -1.41 -23.80 -9.52
CA LEU A 169 -2.53 -22.87 -9.48
C LEU A 169 -3.85 -23.61 -9.33
N GLU A 170 -4.59 -23.33 -8.27
CA GLU A 170 -5.92 -23.88 -8.00
C GLU A 170 -7.01 -22.79 -8.08
N THR A 171 -6.69 -21.57 -7.64
CA THR A 171 -7.65 -20.45 -7.65
C THR A 171 -6.99 -19.16 -8.13
N SER A 172 -7.71 -18.43 -8.97
CA SER A 172 -7.33 -17.10 -9.49
C SER A 172 -8.14 -16.01 -8.78
N ASP A 173 -7.88 -15.82 -7.48
CA ASP A 173 -8.74 -15.00 -6.60
C ASP A 173 -9.03 -13.61 -7.18
N LEU A 174 -8.01 -12.87 -7.66
CA LEU A 174 -8.21 -11.54 -8.25
C LEU A 174 -9.05 -11.63 -9.55
N ARG A 175 -8.77 -12.57 -10.45
CA ARG A 175 -9.54 -12.74 -11.70
C ARG A 175 -10.99 -13.07 -11.40
N ASN A 176 -11.24 -13.94 -10.43
CA ASN A 176 -12.61 -14.29 -10.01
C ASN A 176 -13.36 -13.03 -9.49
N ALA A 177 -12.68 -12.18 -8.72
CA ALA A 177 -13.26 -10.91 -8.25
C ALA A 177 -13.56 -9.95 -9.41
N LEU A 178 -12.63 -9.81 -10.36
CA LEU A 178 -12.82 -8.97 -11.56
C LEU A 178 -13.99 -9.45 -12.41
N ASP A 179 -14.07 -10.74 -12.69
CA ASP A 179 -15.15 -11.33 -13.52
C ASP A 179 -16.51 -11.26 -12.82
N ALA A 180 -16.56 -11.46 -11.49
CA ALA A 180 -17.78 -11.26 -10.71
C ALA A 180 -18.29 -9.82 -10.81
N ALA A 181 -17.41 -8.84 -10.57
CA ALA A 181 -17.77 -7.43 -10.63
C ALA A 181 -18.24 -7.00 -12.03
N LEU A 182 -17.53 -7.41 -13.08
CA LEU A 182 -17.91 -7.15 -14.47
C LEU A 182 -19.25 -7.80 -14.85
N GLY A 183 -19.56 -8.95 -14.24
CA GLY A 183 -20.84 -9.65 -14.42
C GLY A 183 -21.97 -9.11 -13.53
N GLY A 184 -21.75 -8.06 -12.75
CA GLY A 184 -22.72 -7.52 -11.79
C GLY A 184 -23.05 -8.46 -10.65
N LYS A 185 -22.15 -9.42 -10.34
CA LYS A 185 -22.31 -10.42 -9.29
C LYS A 185 -21.57 -10.00 -8.02
N THR A 186 -22.00 -10.52 -6.89
CA THR A 186 -21.27 -10.41 -5.63
C THR A 186 -19.91 -11.12 -5.74
N ILE A 187 -18.89 -10.53 -5.17
CA ILE A 187 -17.57 -11.15 -5.04
C ILE A 187 -17.63 -12.08 -3.82
N ASP A 188 -17.66 -13.39 -4.05
CA ASP A 188 -17.79 -14.37 -2.96
C ASP A 188 -16.64 -14.33 -1.97
N LYS A 189 -15.43 -14.03 -2.46
CA LYS A 189 -14.20 -13.90 -1.66
C LYS A 189 -13.56 -12.56 -1.91
N ALA A 190 -14.03 -11.54 -1.19
CA ALA A 190 -13.53 -10.17 -1.32
C ALA A 190 -12.14 -9.96 -0.69
N GLU A 191 -11.70 -10.88 0.17
CA GLU A 191 -10.39 -10.83 0.82
C GLU A 191 -9.67 -12.18 0.70
N ALA A 192 -8.39 -12.13 0.31
CA ALA A 192 -7.55 -13.32 0.21
C ALA A 192 -6.12 -12.96 0.63
N LYS A 193 -5.62 -13.56 1.71
CA LYS A 193 -4.30 -13.26 2.26
C LYS A 193 -3.22 -13.22 1.18
N ALA A 194 -2.64 -12.04 0.93
CA ALA A 194 -1.48 -11.87 0.07
C ALA A 194 -0.25 -12.54 0.69
N PHE A 195 0.68 -12.97 -0.16
CA PHE A 195 1.96 -13.53 0.26
C PHE A 195 3.08 -13.05 -0.68
N GLY A 196 4.26 -12.86 -0.11
CA GLY A 196 5.40 -12.35 -0.87
C GLY A 196 6.48 -11.78 0.02
N CYS A 197 7.37 -11.00 -0.56
CA CYS A 197 8.40 -10.30 0.18
C CYS A 197 7.81 -9.05 0.83
N SER A 198 8.21 -8.75 2.05
CA SER A 198 7.79 -7.51 2.72
C SER A 198 8.25 -6.27 1.94
N ILE A 199 7.38 -5.26 1.85
CA ILE A 199 7.72 -3.94 1.35
C ILE A 199 8.80 -3.32 2.26
N LYS A 200 9.91 -2.89 1.65
CA LYS A 200 11.01 -2.24 2.38
C LYS A 200 10.69 -0.76 2.57
N ARG A 201 10.58 -0.37 3.83
CA ARG A 201 10.25 1.00 4.25
C ARG A 201 11.50 1.81 4.57
N ALA A 202 11.36 3.14 4.54
CA ALA A 202 12.42 4.07 4.93
C ALA A 202 12.64 4.09 6.44
#